data_23a57cd767add0fe5b971044c8b4679e
#
_entry.id   23a57cd767add0fe5b971044c8b4679e
#
_cell.length_a   1.000
_cell.length_b   1.000
_cell.length_c   1.000
_cell.angle_alpha   90.00
_cell.angle_beta   90.00
_cell.angle_gamma   90.00
#
_symmetry.space_group_name_H-M   'P 1'
#
loop_
_entity.id
_entity.type
_entity.pdbx_description
1 polymer ?
#
loop_
_entity_poly.entity_id
_entity_poly.type
_entity_poly.pdbx_seq_one_letter_code
_entity_poly.pdbx_strand_id
1 'polypeptide(L)'
;MVQVEYYFVLSALLFFIGVFGFVTRRNLIAMLISIELVLNAVDINFAAFNRLLFPGQFEGFFMTLFSIGVSAAESAVAIAIIINVYRNFNSDQVNSIENMKF
;
A
#
# COMPACT_ATOMS: atom_id res chain seq x y z
N MET A 1 -4.01 -26.46 -9.99
CA MET A 1 -4.20 -25.58 -8.83
C MET A 1 -2.84 -25.08 -8.34
N VAL A 2 -2.74 -23.80 -8.03
CA VAL A 2 -1.46 -23.23 -7.61
C VAL A 2 -1.09 -23.70 -6.21
N GLN A 3 0.16 -24.10 -6.03
CA GLN A 3 0.63 -24.54 -4.72
C GLN A 3 0.79 -23.35 -3.78
N VAL A 4 0.66 -23.62 -2.48
CA VAL A 4 0.74 -22.59 -1.45
C VAL A 4 2.10 -21.90 -1.45
N GLU A 5 3.15 -22.64 -1.76
CA GLU A 5 4.51 -22.09 -1.82
C GLU A 5 4.63 -20.94 -2.81
N TYR A 6 3.90 -21.00 -3.92
CA TYR A 6 3.92 -19.92 -4.91
C TYR A 6 3.32 -18.63 -4.34
N TYR A 7 2.30 -18.74 -3.49
CA TYR A 7 1.74 -17.57 -2.83
C TYR A 7 2.74 -16.92 -1.88
N PHE A 8 3.49 -17.72 -1.14
CA PHE A 8 4.51 -17.20 -0.24
C PHE A 8 5.64 -16.53 -1.01
N VAL A 9 6.06 -17.13 -2.13
CA VAL A 9 7.10 -16.52 -2.97
C VAL A 9 6.61 -15.18 -3.52
N LEU A 10 5.39 -15.14 -4.03
CA LEU A 10 4.82 -13.91 -4.57
C LEU A 10 4.74 -12.83 -3.49
N SER A 11 4.27 -13.18 -2.30
CA SER A 11 4.14 -12.22 -1.22
C SER A 11 5.50 -11.70 -0.77
N ALA A 12 6.51 -12.57 -0.72
CA ALA A 12 7.87 -12.15 -0.38
C ALA A 12 8.42 -11.16 -1.40
N LEU A 13 8.21 -11.45 -2.69
CA LEU A 13 8.65 -10.54 -3.75
C LEU A 13 7.97 -9.18 -3.64
N LEU A 14 6.66 -9.18 -3.45
CA LEU A 14 5.91 -7.93 -3.30
C LEU A 14 6.36 -7.16 -2.06
N PHE A 15 6.61 -7.85 -0.97
CA PHE A 15 7.07 -7.22 0.26
C PHE A 15 8.40 -6.52 0.02
N PHE A 16 9.36 -7.22 -0.57
CA PHE A 16 10.67 -6.63 -0.80
C PHE A 16 10.63 -5.50 -1.83
N ILE A 17 9.81 -5.63 -2.87
CA ILE A 17 9.62 -4.54 -3.83
C ILE A 17 9.01 -3.33 -3.14
N GLY A 18 8.03 -3.55 -2.28
CA GLY A 18 7.39 -2.45 -1.54
C GLY A 18 8.35 -1.76 -0.60
N VAL A 19 9.14 -2.53 0.15
CA VAL A 19 10.15 -1.96 1.06
C VAL A 19 11.20 -1.18 0.27
N PHE A 20 11.67 -1.75 -0.83
CA PHE A 20 12.65 -1.09 -1.67
C PHE A 20 12.11 0.24 -2.22
N GLY A 21 10.87 0.23 -2.71
CA GLY A 21 10.24 1.44 -3.21
C GLY A 21 10.07 2.49 -2.13
N PHE A 22 9.67 2.06 -0.94
CA PHE A 22 9.49 2.98 0.18
C PHE A 22 10.80 3.66 0.56
N VAL A 23 11.88 2.89 0.60
CA VAL A 23 13.19 3.41 1.03
C VAL A 23 13.81 4.31 -0.04
N THR A 24 13.63 3.98 -1.33
CA THR A 24 14.35 4.67 -2.40
C THR A 24 13.61 5.85 -2.98
N ARG A 25 12.29 5.91 -2.84
CA ARG A 25 11.50 6.99 -3.44
C ARG A 25 11.31 8.14 -2.47
N ARG A 26 11.36 9.35 -3.02
CA ARG A 26 11.12 10.57 -2.23
C ARG A 26 9.74 11.14 -2.44
N ASN A 27 9.07 10.75 -3.52
CA ASN A 27 7.73 11.20 -3.83
C ASN A 27 6.73 10.55 -2.86
N LEU A 28 5.86 11.34 -2.26
CA LEU A 28 4.89 10.85 -1.28
C LEU A 28 3.93 9.83 -1.89
N ILE A 29 3.51 10.06 -3.14
CA ILE A 29 2.59 9.15 -3.81
C ILE A 29 3.28 7.82 -4.08
N ALA A 30 4.55 7.85 -4.50
CA ALA A 30 5.32 6.63 -4.72
C ALA A 30 5.53 5.87 -3.41
N MET A 31 5.77 6.57 -2.32
CA MET A 31 5.88 5.93 -1.00
C MET A 31 4.57 5.29 -0.58
N LEU A 32 3.46 5.95 -0.84
CA LEU A 32 2.15 5.40 -0.52
C LEU A 32 1.85 4.14 -1.33
N ILE A 33 2.19 4.14 -2.62
CA ILE A 33 2.04 2.95 -3.46
C ILE A 33 2.91 1.82 -2.93
N SER A 34 4.12 2.14 -2.47
CA SER A 34 5.03 1.15 -1.90
C SER A 34 4.46 0.52 -0.63
N ILE A 35 3.88 1.33 0.24
CA ILE A 35 3.20 0.83 1.44
C ILE A 35 2.04 -0.08 1.04
N GLU A 36 1.30 0.29 0.02
CA GLU A 36 0.18 -0.53 -0.46
C GLU A 36 0.67 -1.89 -0.94
N LEU A 37 1.81 -1.94 -1.62
CA LEU A 37 2.39 -3.22 -2.03
C LEU A 37 2.76 -4.08 -0.83
N VAL A 38 3.31 -3.48 0.22
CA VAL A 38 3.65 -4.21 1.45
C VAL A 38 2.38 -4.77 2.10
N LEU A 39 1.33 -3.97 2.17
CA LEU A 39 0.06 -4.42 2.75
C LEU A 39 -0.56 -5.53 1.91
N ASN A 40 -0.48 -5.44 0.60
CA ASN A 40 -0.98 -6.49 -0.28
C ASN A 40 -0.20 -7.80 -0.08
N ALA A 41 1.10 -7.71 0.17
CA ALA A 41 1.91 -8.89 0.48
C ALA A 41 1.40 -9.58 1.75
N VAL A 42 1.05 -8.80 2.77
CA VAL A 42 0.48 -9.34 4.00
C VAL A 42 -0.86 -10.02 3.72
N ASP A 43 -1.70 -9.40 2.90
CA ASP A 43 -3.00 -9.96 2.55
C ASP A 43 -2.87 -11.29 1.81
N ILE A 44 -1.88 -11.41 0.92
CA ILE A 44 -1.61 -12.65 0.22
C ILE A 44 -1.20 -13.73 1.22
N ASN A 45 -0.39 -13.37 2.22
CA ASN A 45 0.00 -14.31 3.27
C ASN A 45 -1.21 -14.80 4.07
N PHE A 46 -2.14 -13.92 4.41
CA PHE A 46 -3.37 -14.34 5.11
C PHE A 46 -4.14 -15.36 4.28
N ALA A 47 -4.29 -15.10 3.00
CA ALA A 47 -5.00 -16.03 2.13
C ALA A 47 -4.27 -17.37 2.03
N ALA A 48 -2.95 -17.33 1.91
CA ALA A 48 -2.13 -18.53 1.81
C ALA A 48 -2.19 -19.35 3.09
N PHE A 49 -2.10 -18.71 4.26
CA PHE A 49 -2.20 -19.40 5.53
C PHE A 49 -3.58 -20.02 5.73
N ASN A 50 -4.64 -19.30 5.33
CA ASN A 50 -5.98 -19.87 5.41
C ASN A 50 -6.09 -21.16 4.58
N ARG A 51 -5.56 -21.13 3.37
CA ARG A 51 -5.61 -22.28 2.49
C ARG A 51 -4.77 -23.44 3.03
N LEU A 52 -3.61 -23.13 3.62
CA LEU A 52 -2.70 -24.14 4.13
C LEU A 52 -3.23 -24.80 5.40
N LEU A 53 -3.69 -23.99 6.36
CA LEU A 53 -4.03 -24.45 7.69
C LEU A 53 -5.50 -24.85 7.83
N PHE A 54 -6.37 -24.22 7.08
CA PHE A 54 -7.83 -24.41 7.21
C PHE A 54 -8.47 -24.56 5.83
N PRO A 55 -8.07 -25.60 5.08
CA PRO A 55 -8.69 -25.80 3.77
C PRO A 55 -10.20 -26.03 3.91
N GLY A 56 -10.96 -25.38 3.07
CA GLY A 56 -12.40 -25.49 3.09
C GLY A 56 -13.11 -24.53 4.02
N GLN A 57 -12.38 -23.79 4.85
CA GLN A 57 -12.94 -22.74 5.70
C GLN A 57 -12.71 -21.40 5.06
N PHE A 58 -13.59 -20.45 5.39
CA PHE A 58 -13.58 -19.15 4.71
C PHE A 58 -13.26 -17.99 5.64
N GLU A 59 -13.03 -18.23 6.93
CA GLU A 59 -12.78 -17.15 7.88
C GLU A 59 -11.55 -16.33 7.50
N GLY A 60 -10.45 -17.00 7.19
CA GLY A 60 -9.23 -16.29 6.76
C GLY A 60 -9.42 -15.55 5.44
N PHE A 61 -10.23 -16.15 4.55
CA PHE A 61 -10.54 -15.52 3.28
C PHE A 61 -11.35 -14.24 3.48
N PHE A 62 -12.36 -14.28 4.35
CA PHE A 62 -13.13 -13.09 4.67
C PHE A 62 -12.27 -12.03 5.36
N MET A 63 -11.40 -12.46 6.26
CA MET A 63 -10.46 -11.53 6.90
C MET A 63 -9.57 -10.85 5.87
N THR A 64 -9.11 -11.61 4.87
CA THR A 64 -8.31 -11.06 3.79
C THR A 64 -9.09 -10.03 2.98
N LEU A 65 -10.33 -10.35 2.61
CA LEU A 65 -11.17 -9.42 1.87
C LEU A 65 -11.43 -8.15 2.67
N PHE A 66 -11.70 -8.30 3.96
CA PHE A 66 -11.91 -7.16 4.84
C PHE A 66 -10.65 -6.29 4.91
N SER A 67 -9.50 -6.92 5.06
CA SER A 67 -8.22 -6.21 5.13
C SER A 67 -7.95 -5.44 3.83
N ILE A 68 -8.20 -6.07 2.69
CA ILE A 68 -8.04 -5.40 1.39
C ILE A 68 -8.98 -4.20 1.30
N GLY A 69 -10.23 -4.36 1.71
CA GLY A 69 -11.19 -3.27 1.69
C GLY A 69 -10.76 -2.10 2.55
N VAL A 70 -10.31 -2.38 3.77
CA VAL A 70 -9.83 -1.36 4.69
C VAL A 70 -8.59 -0.67 4.11
N SER A 71 -7.64 -1.44 3.60
CA SER A 71 -6.41 -0.87 3.01
C SER A 71 -6.74 0.03 1.83
N ALA A 72 -7.65 -0.40 0.97
CA ALA A 72 -8.05 0.40 -0.18
C ALA A 72 -8.70 1.71 0.26
N ALA A 73 -9.58 1.66 1.27
CA ALA A 73 -10.23 2.84 1.78
C ALA A 73 -9.21 3.80 2.41
N GLU A 74 -8.30 3.27 3.20
CA GLU A 74 -7.25 4.08 3.82
C GLU A 74 -6.36 4.72 2.77
N SER A 75 -6.00 3.99 1.72
CA SER A 75 -5.18 4.52 0.64
C SER A 75 -5.91 5.63 -0.10
N ALA A 76 -7.19 5.46 -0.37
CA ALA A 76 -7.98 6.49 -1.03
C ALA A 76 -8.01 7.77 -0.21
N VAL A 77 -8.23 7.66 1.10
CA VAL A 77 -8.25 8.81 2.00
C VAL A 77 -6.86 9.45 2.05
N ALA A 78 -5.82 8.64 2.17
CA ALA A 78 -4.45 9.13 2.24
C ALA A 78 -4.07 9.87 0.95
N ILE A 79 -4.43 9.34 -0.21
CA ILE A 79 -4.16 9.98 -1.49
C ILE A 79 -4.89 11.34 -1.54
N ALA A 80 -6.15 11.38 -1.12
CA ALA A 80 -6.92 12.61 -1.12
C ALA A 80 -6.27 13.66 -0.21
N ILE A 81 -5.82 13.25 0.96
CA ILE A 81 -5.14 14.16 1.90
C ILE A 81 -3.83 14.64 1.31
N ILE A 82 -3.04 13.76 0.72
CA ILE A 82 -1.75 14.10 0.14
C ILE A 82 -1.94 15.10 -1.00
N ILE A 83 -2.92 14.87 -1.87
CA ILE A 83 -3.20 15.78 -2.97
C ILE A 83 -3.61 17.14 -2.44
N ASN A 84 -4.46 17.17 -1.43
CA ASN A 84 -4.92 18.41 -0.83
C ASN A 84 -3.76 19.19 -0.22
N VAL A 85 -2.93 18.52 0.56
CA VAL A 85 -1.75 19.14 1.17
C VAL A 85 -0.78 19.61 0.10
N TYR A 86 -0.56 18.83 -0.93
CA TYR A 86 0.35 19.18 -2.01
C TYR A 86 -0.13 20.44 -2.74
N ARG A 87 -1.41 20.53 -3.01
CA ARG A 87 -1.96 21.73 -3.64
C ARG A 87 -1.76 22.97 -2.76
N ASN A 88 -2.03 22.84 -1.48
CA ASN A 88 -1.84 23.93 -0.54
C ASN A 88 -0.37 24.31 -0.42
N PHE A 89 0.51 23.31 -0.36
CA PHE A 89 1.94 23.54 -0.26
C PHE A 89 2.47 24.24 -1.51
N ASN A 90 2.05 23.80 -2.70
CA ASN A 90 2.47 24.46 -3.94
C ASN A 90 1.99 25.91 -3.99
N SER A 91 0.77 26.16 -3.56
CA SER A 91 0.22 27.51 -3.52
C SER A 91 1.03 28.39 -2.58
N ASP A 92 1.31 27.90 -1.38
CA ASP A 92 2.13 28.62 -0.41
C ASP A 92 3.55 28.83 -0.93
N GLN A 93 4.11 27.82 -1.57
CA GLN A 93 5.47 27.90 -2.11
C GLN A 93 5.56 28.96 -3.20
N VAL A 94 4.58 29.02 -4.09
CA VAL A 94 4.54 30.03 -5.13
C VAL A 94 4.45 31.43 -4.51
N ASN A 95 3.59 31.58 -3.52
CA ASN A 95 3.46 32.86 -2.83
C ASN A 95 4.76 33.24 -2.13
N SER A 96 5.42 32.28 -1.51
CA SER A 96 6.71 32.52 -0.86
C SER A 96 7.76 32.97 -1.85
N ILE A 97 7.81 32.35 -3.04
CA ILE A 97 8.77 32.69 -4.07
C ILE A 97 8.49 34.12 -4.58
N GLU A 98 7.24 34.43 -4.82
CA GLU A 98 6.87 35.79 -5.26
C GLU A 98 7.24 36.83 -4.22
N ASN A 99 6.98 36.55 -2.95
CA ASN A 99 7.33 37.44 -1.87
C ASN A 99 8.85 37.61 -1.74
N MET A 100 9.60 36.56 -1.99
CA MET A 100 11.06 36.63 -1.94
C MET A 100 11.65 37.41 -3.10
N LYS A 101 11.00 37.38 -4.26
CA LYS A 101 11.47 38.11 -5.42
C LYS A 101 11.20 39.60 -5.32
N PHE A 102 10.13 39.93 -4.67
CA PHE A 102 9.65 41.31 -4.60
C PHE A 102 9.69 41.82 -3.17
#